data_e1dd21e12bed024726d781241fc2de47
#
_entry.id   e1dd21e12bed024726d781241fc2de47
#
_cell.length_a   1.000
_cell.length_b   1.000
_cell.length_c   1.000
_cell.angle_alpha   90.00
_cell.angle_beta   90.00
_cell.angle_gamma   90.00
#
_symmetry.space_group_name_H-M   'P 1'
#
loop_
_entity.id
_entity.type
_entity.pdbx_description
1 polymer ?
#
loop_
_entity_poly.entity_id
_entity_poly.type
_entity_poly.pdbx_seq_one_letter_code
_entity_poly.pdbx_strand_id
1 'polypeptide(L)'
;MQENRTSIYSYSLEQLEEKVISLGLKKFNAKQIFQWIYQQNIDNFYAMSNIAKSSIEVLKNNFRFNKLTEVTKQIDPIDETTKFLFKLEDDRTIETVLMKFDYGYSICVSSQIGCNMGCKFCASGLLKKVRGLNVDELVLQVITVNRYLKENKNSRISNLVVMGIGEPFDNYDNLKSFLQILNSPFGIGLGSRHITVSTCGLVDKIVKFGQDFPQMNLAISLHAPTNEIRNKIMPVNQAYPLEKLIDSLVKYQKITQNRIGIEYI
;
A
#
# COMPACT_ATOMS: atom_id res chain seq x y z
N MET A 1 21.77 -3.64 -21.20
CA MET A 1 22.11 -2.61 -20.19
C MET A 1 20.90 -1.93 -19.51
N GLN A 2 19.71 -2.58 -19.47
CA GLN A 2 18.52 -2.00 -18.80
C GLN A 2 18.27 -2.59 -17.39
N GLU A 3 18.93 -3.66 -17.00
CA GLU A 3 18.61 -4.46 -15.80
C GLU A 3 18.98 -3.85 -14.44
N ASN A 4 19.79 -2.77 -14.41
CA ASN A 4 20.29 -2.21 -13.14
C ASN A 4 19.59 -0.93 -12.65
N ARG A 5 18.51 -0.47 -13.32
CA ARG A 5 17.81 0.75 -12.93
C ARG A 5 16.70 0.45 -11.92
N THR A 6 16.71 1.18 -10.81
CA THR A 6 15.67 1.04 -9.78
C THR A 6 14.36 1.68 -10.24
N SER A 7 13.23 1.11 -9.84
CA SER A 7 11.94 1.77 -10.03
C SER A 7 11.90 3.13 -9.32
N ILE A 8 11.46 4.17 -10.03
CA ILE A 8 11.31 5.51 -9.45
C ILE A 8 10.21 5.54 -8.37
N TYR A 9 9.27 4.60 -8.41
CA TYR A 9 8.19 4.47 -7.44
C TYR A 9 8.61 3.84 -6.12
N SER A 10 9.87 3.35 -6.00
CA SER A 10 10.37 2.64 -4.80
C SER A 10 10.73 3.55 -3.63
N TYR A 11 10.64 4.86 -3.78
CA TYR A 11 11.17 5.83 -2.83
C TYR A 11 10.07 6.68 -2.20
N SER A 12 10.09 6.84 -0.87
CA SER A 12 9.42 7.97 -0.22
C SER A 12 10.10 9.29 -0.62
N LEU A 13 9.47 10.43 -0.34
CA LEU A 13 10.09 11.71 -0.69
C LEU A 13 11.46 11.89 -0.04
N GLU A 14 11.58 11.54 1.24
CA GLU A 14 12.83 11.61 2.01
C GLU A 14 13.92 10.71 1.40
N GLN A 15 13.59 9.46 1.11
CA GLN A 15 14.50 8.52 0.44
C GLN A 15 14.90 9.01 -0.96
N LEU A 16 13.97 9.62 -1.70
CA LEU A 16 14.28 10.19 -3.02
C LEU A 16 15.19 11.41 -2.91
N GLU A 17 15.02 12.26 -1.88
CA GLU A 17 15.92 13.38 -1.59
C GLU A 17 17.36 12.90 -1.38
N GLU A 18 17.57 11.90 -0.55
CA GLU A 18 18.90 11.29 -0.32
C GLU A 18 19.46 10.70 -1.62
N LYS A 19 18.62 9.98 -2.37
CA LYS A 19 19.04 9.34 -3.62
C LYS A 19 19.45 10.35 -4.69
N VAL A 20 18.68 11.41 -4.92
CA VAL A 20 19.04 12.43 -5.94
C VAL A 20 20.30 13.19 -5.55
N ILE A 21 20.52 13.47 -4.24
CA ILE A 21 21.77 14.07 -3.75
C ILE A 21 22.95 13.15 -4.07
N SER A 22 22.84 11.85 -3.82
CA SER A 22 23.91 10.88 -4.12
C SER A 22 24.25 10.79 -5.61
N LEU A 23 23.32 11.21 -6.48
CA LEU A 23 23.49 11.27 -7.94
C LEU A 23 24.00 12.66 -8.42
N GLY A 24 24.37 13.56 -7.51
CA GLY A 24 24.85 14.90 -7.82
C GLY A 24 23.75 15.90 -8.20
N LEU A 25 22.48 15.55 -7.98
CA LEU A 25 21.34 16.45 -8.20
C LEU A 25 21.05 17.27 -6.94
N LYS A 26 20.28 18.33 -7.09
CA LYS A 26 19.89 19.19 -5.96
C LYS A 26 18.71 18.58 -5.21
N LYS A 27 18.68 18.73 -3.88
CA LYS A 27 17.62 18.20 -2.99
C LYS A 27 16.22 18.55 -3.50
N PHE A 28 15.98 19.79 -3.94
CA PHE A 28 14.66 20.23 -4.41
C PHE A 28 14.17 19.49 -5.67
N ASN A 29 15.08 18.88 -6.45
CA ASN A 29 14.67 18.08 -7.62
C ASN A 29 13.82 16.88 -7.20
N ALA A 30 14.07 16.29 -6.02
CA ALA A 30 13.26 15.19 -5.53
C ALA A 30 11.78 15.57 -5.41
N LYS A 31 11.50 16.74 -4.83
CA LYS A 31 10.13 17.26 -4.71
C LYS A 31 9.48 17.50 -6.08
N GLN A 32 10.23 18.07 -7.04
CA GLN A 32 9.73 18.28 -8.40
C GLN A 32 9.42 16.95 -9.08
N ILE A 33 10.34 15.97 -9.01
CA ILE A 33 10.15 14.62 -9.54
C ILE A 33 8.91 13.97 -8.94
N PHE A 34 8.77 14.05 -7.60
CA PHE A 34 7.66 13.47 -6.86
C PHE A 34 6.31 14.03 -7.31
N GLN A 35 6.22 15.35 -7.47
CA GLN A 35 5.01 16.01 -7.99
C GLN A 35 4.69 15.60 -9.43
N TRP A 36 5.70 15.51 -10.30
CA TRP A 36 5.49 15.03 -11.67
C TRP A 36 4.95 13.61 -11.73
N ILE A 37 5.52 12.70 -10.93
CA ILE A 37 5.12 11.30 -10.90
C ILE A 37 3.69 11.14 -10.36
N TYR A 38 3.41 11.72 -9.19
CA TYR A 38 2.20 11.41 -8.44
C TYR A 38 1.04 12.37 -8.69
N GLN A 39 1.30 13.65 -8.96
CA GLN A 39 0.24 14.64 -9.19
C GLN A 39 -0.05 14.82 -10.67
N GLN A 40 1.00 14.86 -11.51
CA GLN A 40 0.85 14.95 -12.97
C GLN A 40 0.69 13.58 -13.63
N ASN A 41 0.96 12.49 -12.87
CA ASN A 41 0.78 11.10 -13.31
C ASN A 41 1.54 10.75 -14.60
N ILE A 42 2.75 11.28 -14.76
CA ILE A 42 3.61 10.99 -15.91
C ILE A 42 4.20 9.58 -15.80
N ASP A 43 4.64 9.04 -16.93
CA ASP A 43 5.35 7.76 -17.02
C ASP A 43 6.64 7.84 -17.87
N ASN A 44 7.12 9.05 -18.10
CA ASN A 44 8.40 9.30 -18.73
C ASN A 44 9.08 10.57 -18.18
N PHE A 45 10.41 10.58 -18.15
CA PHE A 45 11.17 11.68 -17.57
C PHE A 45 11.18 12.95 -18.43
N TYR A 46 10.99 12.85 -19.74
CA TYR A 46 11.00 14.00 -20.64
C TYR A 46 9.80 14.94 -20.48
N ALA A 47 8.73 14.45 -19.85
CA ALA A 47 7.57 15.27 -19.50
C ALA A 47 7.87 16.30 -18.39
N MET A 48 8.96 16.14 -17.63
CA MET A 48 9.34 17.00 -16.49
C MET A 48 9.94 18.33 -16.97
N SER A 49 9.10 19.24 -17.47
CA SER A 49 9.53 20.47 -18.15
C SER A 49 10.31 21.48 -17.30
N ASN A 50 10.19 21.41 -15.96
CA ASN A 50 10.90 22.28 -15.02
C ASN A 50 12.19 21.67 -14.43
N ILE A 51 12.65 20.55 -15.01
CA ILE A 51 13.91 19.88 -14.63
C ILE A 51 14.89 20.04 -15.80
N ALA A 52 16.15 20.41 -15.49
CA ALA A 52 17.18 20.60 -16.49
C ALA A 52 17.43 19.32 -17.31
N LYS A 53 17.69 19.46 -18.62
CA LYS A 53 17.92 18.29 -19.51
C LYS A 53 19.06 17.40 -19.03
N SER A 54 20.15 17.98 -18.50
CA SER A 54 21.26 17.21 -17.91
C SER A 54 20.80 16.36 -16.71
N SER A 55 19.92 16.89 -15.87
CA SER A 55 19.34 16.15 -14.74
C SER A 55 18.40 15.03 -15.22
N ILE A 56 17.63 15.26 -16.28
CA ILE A 56 16.78 14.23 -16.90
C ILE A 56 17.61 13.03 -17.36
N GLU A 57 18.78 13.26 -17.98
CA GLU A 57 19.66 12.16 -18.39
C GLU A 57 20.22 11.39 -17.19
N VAL A 58 20.55 12.05 -16.08
CA VAL A 58 20.92 11.38 -14.82
C VAL A 58 19.78 10.50 -14.31
N LEU A 59 18.55 11.03 -14.32
CA LEU A 59 17.38 10.27 -13.89
C LEU A 59 17.16 9.03 -14.74
N LYS A 60 17.18 9.15 -16.06
CA LYS A 60 17.01 8.03 -17.00
C LYS A 60 18.06 6.93 -16.84
N ASN A 61 19.29 7.30 -16.51
CA ASN A 61 20.37 6.34 -16.34
C ASN A 61 20.26 5.55 -15.03
N ASN A 62 19.58 6.10 -14.02
CA ASN A 62 19.50 5.50 -12.69
C ASN A 62 18.12 4.93 -12.34
N PHE A 63 17.07 5.45 -12.97
CA PHE A 63 15.69 5.07 -12.66
C PHE A 63 14.93 4.58 -13.89
N ARG A 64 13.85 3.85 -13.64
CA ARG A 64 12.89 3.43 -14.65
C ARG A 64 11.47 3.59 -14.14
N PHE A 65 10.53 3.74 -15.06
CA PHE A 65 9.12 3.60 -14.81
C PHE A 65 8.71 2.15 -15.08
N ASN A 66 8.40 1.39 -14.05
CA ASN A 66 7.79 0.07 -14.20
C ASN A 66 6.26 0.18 -14.21
N LYS A 67 5.59 -0.90 -14.59
CA LYS A 67 4.12 -0.95 -14.74
C LYS A 67 3.60 -2.29 -14.22
N LEU A 68 2.38 -2.27 -13.70
CA LEU A 68 1.59 -3.49 -13.56
C LEU A 68 0.91 -3.79 -14.89
N THR A 69 0.87 -5.06 -15.27
CA THR A 69 0.13 -5.51 -16.46
C THR A 69 -1.23 -6.03 -16.03
N GLU A 70 -2.32 -5.42 -16.50
CA GLU A 70 -3.66 -5.96 -16.30
C GLU A 70 -3.79 -7.29 -17.05
N VAL A 71 -4.02 -8.37 -16.30
CA VAL A 71 -4.29 -9.70 -16.88
C VAL A 71 -5.78 -9.83 -17.21
N THR A 72 -6.61 -9.46 -16.26
CA THR A 72 -8.07 -9.44 -16.39
C THR A 72 -8.67 -8.53 -15.34
N LYS A 73 -9.93 -8.14 -15.56
CA LYS A 73 -10.76 -7.50 -14.54
C LYS A 73 -12.17 -8.06 -14.58
N GLN A 74 -12.79 -8.10 -13.42
CA GLN A 74 -14.20 -8.47 -13.22
C GLN A 74 -14.93 -7.25 -12.67
N ILE A 75 -16.07 -6.93 -13.24
CA ILE A 75 -16.90 -5.80 -12.84
C ILE A 75 -18.26 -6.35 -12.41
N ASP A 76 -18.68 -6.04 -11.19
CA ASP A 76 -20.03 -6.32 -10.74
C ASP A 76 -20.99 -5.35 -11.42
N PRO A 77 -22.05 -5.87 -12.09
CA PRO A 77 -23.00 -5.01 -12.83
C PRO A 77 -23.95 -4.22 -11.90
N ILE A 78 -24.03 -4.54 -10.61
CA ILE A 78 -24.96 -3.93 -9.66
C ILE A 78 -24.31 -2.73 -8.97
N ASP A 79 -23.13 -2.91 -8.37
CA ASP A 79 -22.46 -1.90 -7.54
C ASP A 79 -21.19 -1.34 -8.17
N GLU A 80 -20.84 -1.76 -9.38
CA GLU A 80 -19.63 -1.38 -10.12
C GLU A 80 -18.30 -1.78 -9.40
N THR A 81 -18.35 -2.62 -8.37
CA THR A 81 -17.13 -3.16 -7.75
C THR A 81 -16.28 -3.85 -8.82
N THR A 82 -15.03 -3.43 -8.93
CA THR A 82 -14.12 -3.91 -9.96
C THR A 82 -12.93 -4.60 -9.31
N LYS A 83 -12.76 -5.90 -9.56
CA LYS A 83 -11.58 -6.66 -9.15
C LYS A 83 -10.60 -6.77 -10.31
N PHE A 84 -9.40 -6.25 -10.13
CA PHE A 84 -8.29 -6.34 -11.05
C PHE A 84 -7.37 -7.47 -10.66
N LEU A 85 -6.90 -8.23 -11.66
CA LEU A 85 -5.77 -9.14 -11.53
C LEU A 85 -4.59 -8.52 -12.27
N PHE A 86 -3.56 -8.12 -11.53
CA PHE A 86 -2.35 -7.54 -12.08
C PHE A 86 -1.19 -8.53 -12.05
N LYS A 87 -0.40 -8.53 -13.13
CA LYS A 87 0.86 -9.26 -13.22
C LYS A 87 2.03 -8.33 -12.88
N LEU A 88 2.92 -8.81 -12.03
CA LEU A 88 4.17 -8.19 -11.62
C LEU A 88 5.30 -8.51 -12.60
N GLU A 89 6.47 -7.88 -12.44
CA GLU A 89 7.64 -8.10 -13.30
C GLU A 89 8.23 -9.52 -13.16
N ASP A 90 8.01 -10.19 -12.03
CA ASP A 90 8.42 -11.58 -11.80
C ASP A 90 7.36 -12.62 -12.23
N ASP A 91 6.43 -12.22 -13.11
CA ASP A 91 5.31 -13.01 -13.63
C ASP A 91 4.27 -13.46 -12.59
N ARG A 92 4.39 -13.07 -11.35
CA ARG A 92 3.40 -13.34 -10.30
C ARG A 92 2.23 -12.38 -10.39
N THR A 93 1.11 -12.77 -9.79
CA THR A 93 -0.10 -11.99 -9.84
C THR A 93 -0.57 -11.55 -8.47
N ILE A 94 -1.22 -10.38 -8.43
CA ILE A 94 -1.86 -9.82 -7.26
C ILE A 94 -3.26 -9.34 -7.61
N GLU A 95 -4.14 -9.30 -6.62
CA GLU A 95 -5.48 -8.74 -6.76
C GLU A 95 -5.56 -7.34 -6.14
N THR A 96 -6.33 -6.48 -6.79
CA THR A 96 -6.67 -5.14 -6.29
C THR A 96 -8.16 -4.91 -6.56
N VAL A 97 -8.90 -4.40 -5.57
CA VAL A 97 -10.34 -4.20 -5.69
C VAL A 97 -10.67 -2.72 -5.59
N LEU A 98 -11.44 -2.22 -6.55
CA LEU A 98 -12.02 -0.89 -6.55
C LEU A 98 -13.50 -1.00 -6.21
N MET A 99 -13.94 -0.27 -5.19
CA MET A 99 -15.31 -0.23 -4.71
C MET A 99 -15.86 1.18 -4.83
N LYS A 100 -17.13 1.30 -5.19
CA LYS A 100 -17.84 2.58 -5.28
C LYS A 100 -18.76 2.74 -4.08
N PHE A 101 -18.69 3.89 -3.44
CA PHE A 101 -19.55 4.29 -2.33
C PHE A 101 -20.11 5.69 -2.57
N ASP A 102 -21.11 6.11 -1.80
CA ASP A 102 -21.70 7.46 -1.91
C ASP A 102 -20.65 8.57 -1.65
N TYR A 103 -19.64 8.29 -0.82
CA TYR A 103 -18.54 9.21 -0.52
C TYR A 103 -17.38 9.17 -1.53
N GLY A 104 -17.46 8.34 -2.57
CA GLY A 104 -16.44 8.22 -3.62
C GLY A 104 -15.89 6.79 -3.77
N TYR A 105 -14.71 6.69 -4.38
CA TYR A 105 -14.08 5.41 -4.69
C TYR A 105 -13.07 4.98 -3.62
N SER A 106 -13.21 3.75 -3.13
CA SER A 106 -12.28 3.12 -2.21
C SER A 106 -11.50 2.02 -2.92
N ILE A 107 -10.18 1.96 -2.69
CA ILE A 107 -9.33 0.89 -3.21
C ILE A 107 -8.90 -0.05 -2.08
N CYS A 108 -8.99 -1.36 -2.33
CA CYS A 108 -8.42 -2.39 -1.49
C CYS A 108 -7.16 -2.96 -2.16
N VAL A 109 -6.00 -2.80 -1.51
CA VAL A 109 -4.71 -3.21 -2.06
C VAL A 109 -4.14 -4.43 -1.36
N SER A 110 -3.45 -5.28 -2.12
CA SER A 110 -2.66 -6.40 -1.60
C SER A 110 -1.31 -5.93 -1.06
N SER A 111 -0.79 -6.61 -0.04
CA SER A 111 0.50 -6.30 0.60
C SER A 111 1.56 -7.36 0.39
N GLN A 112 1.18 -8.57 -0.03
CA GLN A 112 2.06 -9.72 -0.23
C GLN A 112 1.60 -10.56 -1.42
N ILE A 113 2.45 -11.45 -1.86
CA ILE A 113 2.10 -12.58 -2.74
C ILE A 113 1.90 -13.80 -1.86
N GLY A 114 0.63 -14.19 -1.66
CA GLY A 114 0.22 -15.21 -0.68
C GLY A 114 0.29 -14.71 0.76
N CYS A 115 -0.05 -15.56 1.73
CA CYS A 115 -0.08 -15.21 3.15
C CYS A 115 0.21 -16.44 4.02
N ASN A 116 1.08 -16.27 5.03
CA ASN A 116 1.43 -17.37 5.95
C ASN A 116 0.63 -17.35 7.27
N MET A 117 -0.34 -16.44 7.43
CA MET A 117 -1.11 -16.36 8.68
C MET A 117 -2.06 -17.53 8.87
N GLY A 118 -2.45 -18.20 7.79
CA GLY A 118 -3.20 -19.47 7.82
C GLY A 118 -4.62 -19.33 8.35
N CYS A 119 -5.24 -18.15 8.30
CA CYS A 119 -6.63 -17.93 8.72
C CYS A 119 -7.57 -18.82 7.91
N LYS A 120 -8.37 -19.66 8.58
CA LYS A 120 -9.17 -20.72 7.93
C LYS A 120 -10.35 -20.21 7.10
N PHE A 121 -10.78 -18.99 7.34
CA PHE A 121 -11.87 -18.33 6.60
C PHE A 121 -11.38 -17.51 5.41
N CYS A 122 -10.05 -17.33 5.25
CA CYS A 122 -9.47 -16.44 4.26
C CYS A 122 -8.92 -17.25 3.07
N ALA A 123 -9.38 -16.90 1.85
CA ALA A 123 -8.89 -17.52 0.62
C ALA A 123 -7.37 -17.31 0.42
N SER A 124 -6.83 -16.19 0.87
CA SER A 124 -5.38 -15.92 0.82
C SER A 124 -4.56 -16.88 1.67
N GLY A 125 -5.15 -17.49 2.69
CA GLY A 125 -4.51 -18.52 3.53
C GLY A 125 -4.24 -19.84 2.80
N LEU A 126 -4.87 -20.07 1.65
CA LEU A 126 -4.63 -21.22 0.78
C LEU A 126 -3.34 -21.07 -0.04
N LEU A 127 -2.87 -19.85 -0.21
CA LEU A 127 -1.68 -19.49 -0.98
C LEU A 127 -0.52 -19.21 -0.02
N LYS A 128 0.48 -20.08 0.00
CA LYS A 128 1.69 -19.81 0.79
C LYS A 128 2.31 -18.49 0.38
N LYS A 129 2.76 -17.73 1.38
CA LYS A 129 3.52 -16.49 1.14
C LYS A 129 4.78 -16.81 0.34
N VAL A 130 4.94 -16.08 -0.75
CA VAL A 130 6.17 -16.08 -1.54
C VAL A 130 7.09 -14.96 -1.06
N ARG A 131 6.56 -13.72 -1.04
CA ARG A 131 7.27 -12.53 -0.57
C ARG A 131 6.31 -11.38 -0.24
N GLY A 132 6.81 -10.39 0.45
CA GLY A 132 6.18 -9.08 0.52
C GLY A 132 6.18 -8.39 -0.86
N LEU A 133 5.22 -7.51 -1.09
CA LEU A 133 5.28 -6.59 -2.23
C LEU A 133 6.30 -5.49 -1.94
N ASN A 134 7.06 -5.11 -2.97
CA ASN A 134 7.94 -3.96 -2.93
C ASN A 134 7.14 -2.66 -2.91
N VAL A 135 7.77 -1.55 -2.54
CA VAL A 135 7.12 -0.23 -2.45
C VAL A 135 6.48 0.17 -3.77
N ASP A 136 7.18 0.00 -4.88
CA ASP A 136 6.68 0.31 -6.21
C ASP A 136 5.47 -0.55 -6.61
N GLU A 137 5.45 -1.83 -6.26
CA GLU A 137 4.32 -2.72 -6.52
C GLU A 137 3.07 -2.32 -5.72
N LEU A 138 3.26 -1.87 -4.47
CA LEU A 138 2.19 -1.31 -3.64
C LEU A 138 1.64 -0.01 -4.25
N VAL A 139 2.52 0.92 -4.62
CA VAL A 139 2.17 2.22 -5.19
C VAL A 139 1.49 2.07 -6.55
N LEU A 140 1.99 1.17 -7.39
CA LEU A 140 1.47 0.97 -8.74
C LEU A 140 0.03 0.44 -8.76
N GLN A 141 -0.44 -0.28 -7.74
CA GLN A 141 -1.86 -0.63 -7.61
C GLN A 141 -2.71 0.65 -7.61
N VAL A 142 -2.32 1.63 -6.80
CA VAL A 142 -3.04 2.91 -6.65
C VAL A 142 -2.96 3.76 -7.93
N ILE A 143 -1.76 3.89 -8.50
CA ILE A 143 -1.55 4.67 -9.73
C ILE A 143 -2.34 4.09 -10.90
N THR A 144 -2.29 2.77 -11.08
CA THR A 144 -2.98 2.08 -12.19
C THR A 144 -4.50 2.24 -12.08
N VAL A 145 -5.05 2.06 -10.88
CA VAL A 145 -6.49 2.23 -10.65
C VAL A 145 -6.93 3.70 -10.74
N ASN A 146 -6.09 4.65 -10.30
CA ASN A 146 -6.36 6.08 -10.50
C ASN A 146 -6.39 6.49 -11.99
N ARG A 147 -5.50 5.90 -12.82
CA ARG A 147 -5.55 6.10 -14.28
C ARG A 147 -6.85 5.56 -14.86
N TYR A 148 -7.22 4.35 -14.49
CA TYR A 148 -8.50 3.75 -14.89
C TYR A 148 -9.70 4.63 -14.50
N LEU A 149 -9.73 5.14 -13.27
CA LEU A 149 -10.82 6.04 -12.83
C LEU A 149 -10.85 7.36 -13.58
N LYS A 150 -9.68 7.96 -13.85
CA LYS A 150 -9.58 9.21 -14.60
C LYS A 150 -10.10 9.04 -16.02
N GLU A 151 -9.73 7.96 -16.70
CA GLU A 151 -10.08 7.68 -18.08
C GLU A 151 -11.56 7.28 -18.27
N ASN A 152 -12.10 6.49 -17.32
CA ASN A 152 -13.43 5.89 -17.49
C ASN A 152 -14.53 6.60 -16.69
N LYS A 153 -14.20 7.30 -15.62
CA LYS A 153 -15.15 7.88 -14.66
C LYS A 153 -14.89 9.35 -14.35
N ASN A 154 -13.86 9.95 -14.90
CA ASN A 154 -13.38 11.31 -14.57
C ASN A 154 -13.28 11.54 -13.06
N SER A 155 -12.75 10.56 -12.34
CA SER A 155 -12.72 10.49 -10.88
C SER A 155 -11.34 10.04 -10.37
N ARG A 156 -11.20 9.95 -9.06
CA ARG A 156 -10.00 9.46 -8.37
C ARG A 156 -10.36 8.67 -7.11
N ILE A 157 -9.38 7.93 -6.59
CA ILE A 157 -9.49 7.25 -5.30
C ILE A 157 -9.63 8.29 -4.19
N SER A 158 -10.63 8.11 -3.32
CA SER A 158 -10.88 8.92 -2.13
C SER A 158 -10.47 8.21 -0.84
N ASN A 159 -10.52 6.89 -0.79
CA ASN A 159 -10.17 6.08 0.37
C ASN A 159 -9.33 4.87 -0.03
N LEU A 160 -8.53 4.35 0.91
CA LEU A 160 -7.71 3.18 0.71
C LEU A 160 -7.77 2.27 1.93
N VAL A 161 -7.90 0.97 1.68
CA VAL A 161 -7.77 -0.06 2.70
C VAL A 161 -6.67 -1.06 2.29
N VAL A 162 -5.79 -1.40 3.23
CA VAL A 162 -4.80 -2.46 3.05
C VAL A 162 -5.39 -3.72 3.67
N MET A 163 -6.26 -4.37 2.89
CA MET A 163 -7.07 -5.54 3.29
C MET A 163 -7.13 -6.61 2.19
N GLY A 164 -6.28 -6.51 1.18
CA GLY A 164 -6.14 -7.51 0.14
C GLY A 164 -5.30 -8.71 0.57
N ILE A 165 -4.62 -9.33 -0.38
CA ILE A 165 -3.77 -10.50 -0.11
C ILE A 165 -2.58 -10.12 0.77
N GLY A 166 -2.39 -10.87 1.88
CA GLY A 166 -1.23 -10.73 2.77
C GLY A 166 -1.53 -10.11 4.12
N GLU A 167 -0.54 -10.21 5.02
CA GLU A 167 -0.54 -9.50 6.31
C GLU A 167 0.38 -8.26 6.16
N PRO A 168 -0.19 -7.05 6.20
CA PRO A 168 0.61 -5.84 5.94
C PRO A 168 1.71 -5.61 6.97
N PHE A 169 1.51 -5.99 8.23
CA PHE A 169 2.53 -5.82 9.26
C PHE A 169 3.69 -6.81 9.15
N ASP A 170 3.53 -7.90 8.39
CA ASP A 170 4.61 -8.82 8.02
C ASP A 170 5.43 -8.30 6.79
N ASN A 171 5.04 -7.15 6.24
CA ASN A 171 5.75 -6.37 5.20
C ASN A 171 5.90 -4.90 5.62
N TYR A 172 6.20 -4.64 6.89
CA TYR A 172 6.05 -3.34 7.53
C TYR A 172 6.89 -2.21 6.91
N ASP A 173 8.14 -2.47 6.55
CA ASP A 173 9.02 -1.40 6.05
C ASP A 173 8.59 -0.91 4.65
N ASN A 174 8.18 -1.83 3.77
CA ASN A 174 7.59 -1.47 2.49
C ASN A 174 6.23 -0.79 2.66
N LEU A 175 5.40 -1.28 3.58
CA LEU A 175 4.14 -0.64 3.94
C LEU A 175 4.37 0.80 4.42
N LYS A 176 5.35 1.02 5.29
CA LYS A 176 5.68 2.36 5.82
C LYS A 176 6.03 3.33 4.69
N SER A 177 6.94 2.96 3.81
CA SER A 177 7.32 3.79 2.66
C SER A 177 6.13 4.06 1.73
N PHE A 178 5.31 3.06 1.47
CA PHE A 178 4.06 3.19 0.70
C PHE A 178 3.10 4.21 1.33
N LEU A 179 2.83 4.09 2.63
CA LEU A 179 1.93 5.01 3.34
C LEU A 179 2.45 6.44 3.36
N GLN A 180 3.77 6.63 3.47
CA GLN A 180 4.41 7.95 3.36
C GLN A 180 4.20 8.57 1.98
N ILE A 181 4.30 7.78 0.90
CA ILE A 181 4.04 8.23 -0.47
C ILE A 181 2.58 8.64 -0.63
N LEU A 182 1.64 7.80 -0.16
CA LEU A 182 0.21 8.08 -0.23
C LEU A 182 -0.18 9.37 0.47
N ASN A 183 0.34 9.57 1.68
CA ASN A 183 -0.04 10.69 2.55
C ASN A 183 0.73 11.97 2.26
N SER A 184 1.85 11.90 1.54
CA SER A 184 2.65 13.09 1.20
C SER A 184 1.82 14.11 0.40
N PRO A 185 1.82 15.40 0.79
CA PRO A 185 1.15 16.45 0.03
C PRO A 185 1.78 16.68 -1.37
N PHE A 186 3.00 16.18 -1.60
CA PHE A 186 3.67 16.19 -2.91
C PHE A 186 3.53 14.87 -3.66
N GLY A 187 3.01 13.83 -2.97
CA GLY A 187 2.72 12.51 -3.51
C GLY A 187 1.28 12.41 -4.01
N ILE A 188 0.63 11.29 -3.68
CA ILE A 188 -0.78 11.04 -4.05
C ILE A 188 -1.73 11.98 -3.30
N GLY A 189 -1.35 12.44 -2.10
CA GLY A 189 -2.09 13.43 -1.33
C GLY A 189 -3.36 12.88 -0.67
N LEU A 190 -3.40 11.56 -0.41
CA LEU A 190 -4.52 10.94 0.30
C LEU A 190 -4.40 11.23 1.80
N GLY A 191 -5.42 11.87 2.39
CA GLY A 191 -5.42 12.22 3.80
C GLY A 191 -5.34 11.00 4.71
N SER A 192 -4.63 11.11 5.84
CA SER A 192 -4.38 9.99 6.76
C SER A 192 -5.67 9.28 7.20
N ARG A 193 -6.75 10.03 7.46
CA ARG A 193 -8.05 9.49 7.90
C ARG A 193 -8.79 8.73 6.81
N HIS A 194 -8.35 8.80 5.57
CA HIS A 194 -8.86 8.05 4.43
C HIS A 194 -8.08 6.77 4.15
N ILE A 195 -7.11 6.44 5.00
CA ILE A 195 -6.28 5.24 4.90
C ILE A 195 -6.55 4.36 6.12
N THR A 196 -6.91 3.10 5.86
CA THR A 196 -7.08 2.07 6.89
C THR A 196 -6.13 0.91 6.62
N VAL A 197 -5.40 0.50 7.64
CA VAL A 197 -4.57 -0.71 7.61
C VAL A 197 -5.20 -1.74 8.53
N SER A 198 -5.47 -2.94 8.00
CA SER A 198 -5.96 -4.07 8.81
C SER A 198 -4.83 -5.04 9.12
N THR A 199 -4.84 -5.61 10.30
CA THR A 199 -3.89 -6.66 10.71
C THR A 199 -4.56 -7.78 11.47
N CYS A 200 -4.05 -8.99 11.30
CA CYS A 200 -4.47 -10.15 12.11
C CYS A 200 -3.94 -10.10 13.55
N GLY A 201 -3.13 -9.08 13.91
CA GLY A 201 -2.69 -8.86 15.28
C GLY A 201 -1.23 -9.18 15.56
N LEU A 202 -0.30 -8.77 14.69
CA LEU A 202 1.13 -8.78 14.97
C LEU A 202 1.45 -7.67 15.98
N VAL A 203 1.35 -7.97 17.27
CA VAL A 203 1.32 -7.02 18.38
C VAL A 203 2.54 -6.08 18.42
N ASP A 204 3.72 -6.59 18.04
CA ASP A 204 4.97 -5.81 18.04
C ASP A 204 4.94 -4.64 17.03
N LYS A 205 4.09 -4.73 16.00
CA LYS A 205 3.95 -3.70 14.97
C LYS A 205 2.79 -2.74 15.22
N ILE A 206 1.80 -3.12 16.03
CA ILE A 206 0.62 -2.28 16.32
C ILE A 206 1.02 -0.96 16.97
N VAL A 207 1.83 -1.02 18.04
CA VAL A 207 2.30 0.18 18.76
C VAL A 207 3.18 1.05 17.86
N LYS A 208 4.08 0.40 17.09
CA LYS A 208 4.94 1.09 16.12
C LYS A 208 4.13 1.81 15.04
N PHE A 209 3.06 1.19 14.54
CA PHE A 209 2.17 1.81 13.56
C PHE A 209 1.48 3.07 14.13
N GLY A 210 1.03 3.02 15.39
CA GLY A 210 0.46 4.20 16.06
C GLY A 210 1.46 5.34 16.22
N GLN A 211 2.75 5.03 16.44
CA GLN A 211 3.82 6.04 16.51
C GLN A 211 4.16 6.63 15.14
N ASP A 212 4.29 5.77 14.11
CA ASP A 212 4.65 6.19 12.76
C ASP A 212 3.50 6.94 12.06
N PHE A 213 2.23 6.55 12.32
CA PHE A 213 1.04 7.08 11.63
C PHE A 213 -0.13 7.33 12.58
N PRO A 214 -0.01 8.31 13.51
CA PRO A 214 -1.00 8.50 14.58
C PRO A 214 -2.40 8.93 14.11
N GLN A 215 -2.56 9.35 12.87
CA GLN A 215 -3.85 9.78 12.30
C GLN A 215 -4.47 8.78 11.31
N MET A 216 -3.77 7.70 10.98
CA MET A 216 -4.30 6.65 10.11
C MET A 216 -5.19 5.69 10.91
N ASN A 217 -6.14 5.07 10.22
CA ASN A 217 -7.04 4.11 10.85
C ASN A 217 -6.39 2.74 10.96
N LEU A 218 -6.61 2.08 12.09
CA LEU A 218 -6.25 0.68 12.33
C LEU A 218 -7.52 -0.16 12.43
N ALA A 219 -7.54 -1.27 11.72
CA ALA A 219 -8.53 -2.33 11.87
C ALA A 219 -7.85 -3.61 12.37
N ILE A 220 -8.55 -4.38 13.18
CA ILE A 220 -8.06 -5.63 13.77
C ILE A 220 -9.00 -6.77 13.40
N SER A 221 -8.46 -7.76 12.71
CA SER A 221 -9.13 -9.03 12.46
C SER A 221 -9.20 -9.84 13.76
N LEU A 222 -10.22 -9.57 14.57
CA LEU A 222 -10.42 -10.23 15.87
C LEU A 222 -11.08 -11.60 15.71
N HIS A 223 -12.24 -11.63 15.06
CA HIS A 223 -13.04 -12.78 14.63
C HIS A 223 -13.42 -13.80 15.68
N ALA A 224 -12.98 -13.66 16.91
CA ALA A 224 -13.33 -14.58 18.00
C ALA A 224 -13.22 -13.93 19.38
N PRO A 225 -14.12 -14.26 20.33
CA PRO A 225 -14.13 -13.65 21.67
C PRO A 225 -13.21 -14.35 22.66
N THR A 226 -12.71 -15.56 22.36
CA THR A 226 -11.84 -16.36 23.24
C THR A 226 -10.63 -16.91 22.49
N ASN A 227 -9.53 -17.15 23.22
CA ASN A 227 -8.33 -17.78 22.65
C ASN A 227 -8.63 -19.17 22.07
N GLU A 228 -9.51 -19.94 22.70
CA GLU A 228 -9.89 -21.26 22.22
C GLU A 228 -10.47 -21.22 20.80
N ILE A 229 -11.46 -20.34 20.58
CA ILE A 229 -12.10 -20.18 19.26
C ILE A 229 -11.10 -19.56 18.28
N ARG A 230 -10.38 -18.51 18.70
CA ARG A 230 -9.44 -17.81 17.84
C ARG A 230 -8.31 -18.72 17.36
N ASN A 231 -7.77 -19.60 18.21
CA ASN A 231 -6.77 -20.58 17.83
C ASN A 231 -7.25 -21.56 16.74
N LYS A 232 -8.55 -21.86 16.71
CA LYS A 232 -9.14 -22.76 15.70
C LYS A 232 -9.21 -22.12 14.32
N ILE A 233 -9.41 -20.79 14.23
CA ILE A 233 -9.64 -20.08 12.97
C ILE A 233 -8.48 -19.17 12.56
N MET A 234 -7.65 -18.71 13.51
CA MET A 234 -6.51 -17.81 13.29
C MET A 234 -5.26 -18.34 14.03
N PRO A 235 -4.40 -19.11 13.37
CA PRO A 235 -3.20 -19.70 14.00
C PRO A 235 -2.24 -18.67 14.61
N VAL A 236 -2.23 -17.42 14.11
CA VAL A 236 -1.44 -16.31 14.67
C VAL A 236 -1.70 -16.08 16.17
N ASN A 237 -2.89 -16.47 16.68
CA ASN A 237 -3.24 -16.32 18.08
C ASN A 237 -2.37 -17.17 19.02
N GLN A 238 -1.77 -18.25 18.52
CA GLN A 238 -0.83 -19.07 19.32
C GLN A 238 0.43 -18.26 19.70
N ALA A 239 0.89 -17.40 18.80
CA ALA A 239 2.02 -16.51 19.05
C ALA A 239 1.60 -15.24 19.81
N TYR A 240 0.43 -14.72 19.47
CA TYR A 240 -0.13 -13.46 19.99
C TYR A 240 -1.56 -13.70 20.54
N PRO A 241 -1.70 -14.26 21.76
CA PRO A 241 -3.02 -14.48 22.39
C PRO A 241 -3.74 -13.15 22.65
N LEU A 242 -5.07 -13.24 22.85
CA LEU A 242 -5.95 -12.08 22.98
C LEU A 242 -5.46 -11.07 24.02
N GLU A 243 -4.91 -11.53 25.15
CA GLU A 243 -4.43 -10.66 26.22
C GLU A 243 -3.30 -9.75 25.71
N LYS A 244 -2.32 -10.30 24.99
CA LYS A 244 -1.24 -9.52 24.37
C LYS A 244 -1.77 -8.57 23.29
N LEU A 245 -2.73 -9.04 22.50
CA LEU A 245 -3.36 -8.22 21.47
C LEU A 245 -4.07 -7.01 22.11
N ILE A 246 -4.93 -7.25 23.11
CA ILE A 246 -5.65 -6.18 23.81
C ILE A 246 -4.69 -5.19 24.47
N ASP A 247 -3.65 -5.67 25.16
CA ASP A 247 -2.63 -4.80 25.74
C ASP A 247 -1.96 -3.89 24.70
N SER A 248 -1.66 -4.41 23.50
CA SER A 248 -1.09 -3.63 22.41
C SER A 248 -2.07 -2.58 21.86
N LEU A 249 -3.37 -2.93 21.78
CA LEU A 249 -4.42 -2.01 21.34
C LEU A 249 -4.66 -0.87 22.35
N VAL A 250 -4.62 -1.18 23.64
CA VAL A 250 -4.69 -0.15 24.71
C VAL A 250 -3.50 0.82 24.60
N LYS A 251 -2.29 0.30 24.36
CA LYS A 251 -1.11 1.15 24.13
C LYS A 251 -1.24 2.00 22.87
N TYR A 252 -1.69 1.40 21.76
CA TYR A 252 -1.97 2.10 20.51
C TYR A 252 -2.98 3.23 20.71
N GLN A 253 -4.11 2.95 21.39
CA GLN A 253 -5.16 3.93 21.65
C GLN A 253 -4.68 5.10 22.51
N LYS A 254 -3.81 4.84 23.50
CA LYS A 254 -3.20 5.91 24.32
C LYS A 254 -2.32 6.85 23.48
N ILE A 255 -1.64 6.33 22.44
CA ILE A 255 -0.78 7.12 21.57
C ILE A 255 -1.60 7.93 20.56
N THR A 256 -2.59 7.31 19.92
CA THR A 256 -3.28 7.88 18.76
C THR A 256 -4.58 8.58 19.11
N GLN A 257 -5.25 8.16 20.18
CA GLN A 257 -6.61 8.56 20.57
C GLN A 257 -7.67 8.23 19.50
N ASN A 258 -7.32 7.41 18.52
CA ASN A 258 -8.22 6.99 17.43
C ASN A 258 -9.13 5.84 17.88
N ARG A 259 -10.26 5.71 17.19
CA ARG A 259 -11.05 4.48 17.22
C ARG A 259 -10.29 3.36 16.53
N ILE A 260 -10.48 2.14 16.99
CA ILE A 260 -9.95 0.94 16.38
C ILE A 260 -11.13 0.20 15.74
N GLY A 261 -11.03 -0.11 14.45
CA GLY A 261 -11.99 -0.96 13.77
C GLY A 261 -11.81 -2.42 14.25
N ILE A 262 -12.90 -3.09 14.61
CA ILE A 262 -12.89 -4.52 14.95
C ILE A 262 -13.65 -5.26 13.87
N GLU A 263 -12.96 -6.16 13.18
CA GLU A 263 -13.56 -7.07 12.22
C GLU A 263 -13.96 -8.37 12.92
N TYR A 264 -15.17 -8.83 12.65
CA TYR A 264 -15.74 -10.02 13.28
C TYR A 264 -16.58 -10.81 12.27
N ILE A 265 -16.35 -12.12 12.20
CA ILE A 265 -17.09 -13.08 11.37
C ILE A 265 -18.13 -13.77 12.21
#